data_3b46a0c31b30a29239d6a491e5755219
#
_entry.id   3b46a0c31b30a29239d6a491e5755219
#
_cell.length_a   1.000
_cell.length_b   1.000
_cell.length_c   1.000
_cell.angle_alpha   90.00
_cell.angle_beta   90.00
_cell.angle_gamma   90.00
#
_symmetry.space_group_name_H-M   'P 1'
#
loop_
_entity.id
_entity.type
_entity.pdbx_description
1 polymer ?
#
loop_
_entity_poly.entity_id
_entity_poly.type
_entity_poly.pdbx_seq_one_letter_code
_entity_poly.pdbx_strand_id
1 'polypeptide(L)'
;MKLKLFFLFILFFSTLAFAQREYARLDNDRGTSMEPILARAEPLIEEIEEDDFEIVRMEFDIISTEKVTYRKLYKDWTYGIVAFGDYRIKDIDVAVYEKVRGKWELFEKDAENDDEAMVSIKPYKDGEHKIEISVFKYNKDYYVGHYGLLILHE
;
A
#
# COMPACT_ATOMS: atom_id res chain seq x y z
N MET A 1 14.51 -24.16 -47.94
CA MET A 1 14.71 -24.90 -46.71
C MET A 1 15.26 -24.06 -45.53
N LYS A 2 16.01 -22.97 -45.77
CA LYS A 2 16.58 -22.12 -44.74
C LYS A 2 15.55 -21.23 -44.02
N LEU A 3 14.47 -20.80 -44.67
CA LEU A 3 13.45 -19.89 -44.13
C LEU A 3 12.55 -20.57 -43.10
N LYS A 4 12.24 -21.87 -43.26
CA LYS A 4 11.41 -22.61 -42.28
C LYS A 4 12.13 -22.88 -40.97
N LEU A 5 13.48 -23.00 -41.00
CA LEU A 5 14.28 -23.20 -39.79
C LEU A 5 14.37 -21.93 -38.93
N PHE A 6 14.37 -20.77 -39.58
CA PHE A 6 14.40 -19.48 -38.89
C PHE A 6 13.09 -19.18 -38.14
N PHE A 7 11.94 -19.52 -38.75
CA PHE A 7 10.63 -19.37 -38.09
C PHE A 7 10.46 -20.32 -36.91
N LEU A 8 11.00 -21.51 -36.97
CA LEU A 8 10.96 -22.48 -35.87
C LEU A 8 11.80 -22.01 -34.67
N PHE A 9 12.92 -21.30 -34.93
CA PHE A 9 13.80 -20.76 -33.91
C PHE A 9 13.16 -19.56 -33.17
N ILE A 10 12.41 -18.71 -33.88
CA ILE A 10 11.68 -17.56 -33.29
C ILE A 10 10.53 -18.06 -32.39
N LEU A 11 9.81 -19.11 -32.82
CA LEU A 11 8.75 -19.71 -32.01
C LEU A 11 9.29 -20.35 -30.73
N PHE A 12 10.48 -20.97 -30.77
CA PHE A 12 11.10 -21.58 -29.60
C PHE A 12 11.59 -20.54 -28.59
N PHE A 13 12.09 -19.39 -29.07
CA PHE A 13 12.50 -18.28 -28.17
C PHE A 13 11.31 -17.57 -27.51
N SER A 14 10.18 -17.44 -28.18
CA SER A 14 8.98 -16.82 -27.59
C SER A 14 8.36 -17.70 -26.49
N THR A 15 8.39 -19.01 -26.62
CA THR A 15 7.90 -19.92 -25.58
C THR A 15 8.81 -19.96 -24.35
N LEU A 16 10.14 -19.83 -24.52
CA LEU A 16 11.08 -19.73 -23.40
C LEU A 16 10.91 -18.42 -22.63
N ALA A 17 10.62 -17.30 -23.29
CA ALA A 17 10.39 -16.02 -22.62
C ALA A 17 9.09 -16.03 -21.79
N PHE A 18 8.04 -16.71 -22.27
CA PHE A 18 6.80 -16.90 -21.49
C PHE A 18 6.99 -17.84 -20.30
N ALA A 19 7.73 -18.93 -20.48
CA ALA A 19 8.04 -19.86 -19.39
C ALA A 19 8.90 -19.20 -18.29
N GLN A 20 9.85 -18.33 -18.66
CA GLN A 20 10.64 -17.57 -17.68
C GLN A 20 9.81 -16.54 -16.91
N ARG A 21 8.83 -15.90 -17.55
CA ARG A 21 7.90 -14.97 -16.86
C ARG A 21 7.00 -15.71 -15.87
N GLU A 22 6.51 -16.87 -16.23
CA GLU A 22 5.66 -17.69 -15.35
C GLU A 22 6.45 -18.29 -14.18
N TYR A 23 7.71 -18.68 -14.42
CA TYR A 23 8.60 -19.18 -13.37
C TYR A 23 9.04 -18.07 -12.38
N ALA A 24 9.30 -16.86 -12.87
CA ALA A 24 9.56 -15.69 -12.03
C ALA A 24 8.34 -15.31 -11.18
N ARG A 25 7.12 -15.51 -11.70
CA ARG A 25 5.87 -15.27 -10.98
C ARG A 25 5.64 -16.27 -9.84
N LEU A 26 6.02 -17.53 -10.04
CA LEU A 26 5.91 -18.59 -9.01
C LEU A 26 6.96 -18.45 -7.90
N ASP A 27 8.13 -17.87 -8.19
CA ASP A 27 9.20 -17.66 -7.19
C ASP A 27 8.96 -16.38 -6.35
N ASN A 28 8.09 -15.48 -6.80
CA ASN A 28 7.67 -14.28 -6.07
C ASN A 28 6.69 -14.57 -4.91
N ASP A 29 6.17 -15.77 -4.80
CA ASP A 29 5.26 -16.19 -3.71
C ASP A 29 5.96 -16.30 -2.34
N ARG A 30 7.27 -16.07 -2.30
CA ARG A 30 8.08 -16.03 -1.06
C ARG A 30 7.98 -14.73 -0.26
N GLY A 31 7.11 -13.81 -0.67
CA GLY A 31 6.81 -12.61 0.10
C GLY A 31 7.85 -11.50 0.03
N THR A 32 8.82 -11.57 -0.87
CA THR A 32 9.87 -10.56 -1.03
C THR A 32 9.61 -9.57 -2.17
N SER A 33 8.69 -9.89 -3.08
CA SER A 33 8.35 -9.01 -4.20
C SER A 33 7.39 -7.90 -3.76
N MET A 34 7.71 -6.67 -4.15
CA MET A 34 6.85 -5.51 -4.01
C MET A 34 5.77 -5.42 -5.12
N GLU A 35 5.84 -6.27 -6.16
CA GLU A 35 4.92 -6.24 -7.30
C GLU A 35 3.43 -6.27 -6.89
N PRO A 36 2.99 -7.12 -5.93
CA PRO A 36 1.58 -7.16 -5.56
C PRO A 36 1.06 -5.87 -4.93
N ILE A 37 1.86 -5.23 -4.07
CA ILE A 37 1.43 -3.98 -3.42
C ILE A 37 1.48 -2.81 -4.39
N LEU A 38 2.45 -2.77 -5.31
CA LEU A 38 2.53 -1.73 -6.33
C LEU A 38 1.39 -1.84 -7.35
N ALA A 39 1.03 -3.06 -7.76
CA ALA A 39 -0.12 -3.29 -8.64
C ALA A 39 -1.45 -2.88 -8.00
N ARG A 40 -1.55 -2.92 -6.67
CA ARG A 40 -2.71 -2.43 -5.94
C ARG A 40 -2.68 -0.90 -5.78
N ALA A 41 -1.51 -0.31 -5.62
CA ALA A 41 -1.36 1.13 -5.48
C ALA A 41 -1.72 1.90 -6.76
N GLU A 42 -1.42 1.34 -7.93
CA GLU A 42 -1.59 2.01 -9.21
C GLU A 42 -3.02 2.53 -9.43
N PRO A 43 -4.10 1.72 -9.34
CA PRO A 43 -5.47 2.22 -9.51
C PRO A 43 -5.91 3.19 -8.41
N LEU A 44 -5.44 3.04 -7.17
CA LEU A 44 -5.75 3.98 -6.09
C LEU A 44 -5.12 5.36 -6.34
N ILE A 45 -3.90 5.39 -6.86
CA ILE A 45 -3.21 6.64 -7.22
C ILE A 45 -3.93 7.33 -8.37
N GLU A 46 -4.35 6.59 -9.41
CA GLU A 46 -5.11 7.12 -10.54
C GLU A 46 -6.44 7.73 -10.06
N GLU A 47 -7.19 7.06 -9.20
CA GLU A 47 -8.45 7.54 -8.63
C GLU A 47 -8.25 8.83 -7.81
N ILE A 48 -7.22 8.87 -6.96
CA ILE A 48 -6.88 10.04 -6.15
C ILE A 48 -6.53 11.25 -7.04
N GLU A 49 -5.75 11.04 -8.11
CA GLU A 49 -5.36 12.10 -9.03
C GLU A 49 -6.54 12.59 -9.88
N GLU A 50 -7.48 11.70 -10.26
CA GLU A 50 -8.71 12.07 -10.96
C GLU A 50 -9.66 12.93 -10.10
N ASP A 51 -9.63 12.77 -8.78
CA ASP A 51 -10.44 13.51 -7.82
C ASP A 51 -9.77 14.84 -7.36
N ASP A 52 -8.71 15.28 -8.04
CA ASP A 52 -7.96 16.53 -7.76
C ASP A 52 -7.28 16.57 -6.37
N PHE A 53 -7.04 15.41 -5.74
CA PHE A 53 -6.23 15.35 -4.52
C PHE A 53 -4.74 15.31 -4.82
N GLU A 54 -3.94 15.99 -4.00
CA GLU A 54 -2.48 15.92 -4.08
C GLU A 54 -1.92 14.89 -3.11
N ILE A 55 -1.19 13.89 -3.64
CA ILE A 55 -0.48 12.91 -2.83
C ILE A 55 0.82 13.55 -2.32
N VAL A 56 0.87 13.84 -1.02
CA VAL A 56 2.03 14.46 -0.38
C VAL A 56 3.01 13.46 0.20
N ARG A 57 2.61 12.18 0.31
CA ARG A 57 3.49 11.10 0.74
C ARG A 57 3.00 9.74 0.29
N MET A 58 3.96 8.89 -0.10
CA MET A 58 3.78 7.46 -0.29
C MET A 58 4.84 6.70 0.52
N GLU A 59 4.41 5.65 1.18
CA GLU A 59 5.29 4.70 1.86
C GLU A 59 4.87 3.28 1.48
N PHE A 60 5.86 2.42 1.19
CA PHE A 60 5.65 0.99 0.98
C PHE A 60 6.69 0.23 1.81
N ASP A 61 6.24 -0.69 2.64
CA ASP A 61 7.13 -1.47 3.50
C ASP A 61 6.48 -2.80 3.87
N ILE A 62 7.21 -3.62 4.60
CA ILE A 62 6.75 -4.90 5.16
C ILE A 62 6.17 -4.63 6.55
N ILE A 63 5.03 -5.27 6.83
CA ILE A 63 4.38 -5.19 8.14
C ILE A 63 4.07 -6.59 8.66
N SER A 64 4.25 -6.80 9.97
CA SER A 64 3.86 -8.03 10.66
C SER A 64 2.76 -7.79 11.69
N THR A 65 2.75 -6.64 12.35
CA THR A 65 1.74 -6.27 13.35
C THR A 65 1.38 -4.80 13.25
N GLU A 66 2.36 -3.92 13.42
CA GLU A 66 2.14 -2.48 13.54
C GLU A 66 3.31 -1.69 12.94
N LYS A 67 3.00 -0.56 12.35
CA LYS A 67 3.93 0.48 11.92
C LYS A 67 3.45 1.83 12.41
N VAL A 68 4.40 2.66 12.81
CA VAL A 68 4.13 4.02 13.27
C VAL A 68 4.97 5.02 12.49
N THR A 69 4.32 6.06 12.00
CA THR A 69 4.99 7.20 11.39
C THR A 69 4.52 8.51 12.04
N TYR A 70 5.35 9.53 12.03
CA TYR A 70 5.03 10.85 12.59
C TYR A 70 5.07 11.89 11.48
N ARG A 71 4.07 12.77 11.48
CA ARG A 71 3.93 13.83 10.49
C ARG A 71 3.48 15.14 11.11
N LYS A 72 4.11 16.21 10.67
CA LYS A 72 3.54 17.53 10.92
C LYS A 72 2.43 17.77 9.91
N LEU A 73 1.20 17.92 10.42
CA LEU A 73 0.03 18.31 9.65
C LEU A 73 -0.33 19.75 10.00
N TYR A 74 -0.89 20.45 9.05
CA TYR A 74 -1.19 21.89 9.16
C TYR A 74 -2.69 22.09 9.29
N LYS A 75 -3.09 23.06 10.08
CA LYS A 75 -4.48 23.48 10.17
C LYS A 75 -4.99 23.98 8.82
N ASP A 76 -6.29 23.98 8.68
CA ASP A 76 -7.03 24.45 7.50
C ASP A 76 -6.92 23.55 6.25
N TRP A 77 -6.05 22.53 6.28
CA TRP A 77 -5.98 21.49 5.24
C TRP A 77 -6.82 20.28 5.65
N THR A 78 -7.51 19.72 4.68
CA THR A 78 -8.14 18.40 4.85
C THR A 78 -7.16 17.33 4.34
N TYR A 79 -6.84 16.37 5.19
CA TYR A 79 -5.95 15.26 4.85
C TYR A 79 -6.74 13.97 4.72
N GLY A 80 -6.50 13.23 3.65
CA GLY A 80 -6.81 11.82 3.54
C GLY A 80 -5.59 10.98 3.93
N ILE A 81 -5.80 9.94 4.69
CA ILE A 81 -4.75 8.98 5.07
C ILE A 81 -5.28 7.60 4.75
N VAL A 82 -4.68 6.95 3.77
CA VAL A 82 -5.10 5.64 3.24
C VAL A 82 -4.00 4.63 3.51
N ALA A 83 -4.34 3.54 4.20
CA ALA A 83 -3.49 2.38 4.36
C ALA A 83 -4.11 1.18 3.65
N PHE A 84 -3.34 0.38 2.95
CA PHE A 84 -3.81 -0.81 2.25
C PHE A 84 -2.77 -1.92 2.28
N GLY A 85 -3.25 -3.14 2.28
CA GLY A 85 -2.42 -4.33 2.30
C GLY A 85 -2.34 -5.01 0.93
N ASP A 86 -1.34 -5.87 0.73
CA ASP A 86 -1.36 -6.81 -0.38
C ASP A 86 -2.25 -8.02 -0.08
N TYR A 87 -2.36 -8.97 -1.02
CA TYR A 87 -3.21 -10.16 -0.92
C TYR A 87 -2.99 -11.03 0.32
N ARG A 88 -1.91 -10.82 1.08
CA ARG A 88 -1.60 -11.53 2.34
C ARG A 88 -2.30 -10.95 3.54
N ILE A 89 -2.62 -9.66 3.49
CA ILE A 89 -3.33 -8.95 4.54
C ILE A 89 -4.83 -9.05 4.27
N LYS A 90 -5.59 -9.39 5.30
CA LYS A 90 -7.04 -9.51 5.23
C LYS A 90 -7.76 -8.36 5.92
N ASP A 91 -7.08 -7.75 6.90
CA ASP A 91 -7.67 -6.73 7.76
C ASP A 91 -6.55 -5.81 8.24
N ILE A 92 -6.62 -4.55 7.82
CA ILE A 92 -5.67 -3.49 8.14
C ILE A 92 -6.42 -2.28 8.68
N ASP A 93 -5.91 -1.72 9.76
CA ASP A 93 -6.47 -0.54 10.40
C ASP A 93 -5.52 0.66 10.26
N VAL A 94 -6.08 1.86 10.26
CA VAL A 94 -5.34 3.09 10.43
C VAL A 94 -5.90 3.93 11.58
N ALA A 95 -5.02 4.43 12.44
CA ALA A 95 -5.38 5.34 13.52
C ALA A 95 -4.47 6.56 13.52
N VAL A 96 -5.07 7.74 13.67
CA VAL A 96 -4.36 9.02 13.74
C VAL A 96 -4.51 9.61 15.13
N TYR A 97 -3.40 10.02 15.71
CA TYR A 97 -3.36 10.62 17.03
C TYR A 97 -2.78 12.03 16.94
N GLU A 98 -3.32 12.91 17.73
CA GLU A 98 -2.76 14.25 17.96
C GLU A 98 -2.05 14.35 19.32
N LYS A 99 -1.14 15.33 19.46
CA LYS A 99 -0.44 15.56 20.71
C LYS A 99 -1.15 16.62 21.55
N VAL A 100 -1.81 16.17 22.63
CA VAL A 100 -2.52 17.01 23.57
C VAL A 100 -1.79 16.97 24.93
N ARG A 101 -1.31 18.13 25.39
CA ARG A 101 -0.56 18.26 26.67
C ARG A 101 0.57 17.22 26.83
N GLY A 102 1.25 16.94 25.72
CA GLY A 102 2.39 15.99 25.68
C GLY A 102 2.02 14.52 25.59
N LYS A 103 0.74 14.18 25.53
CA LYS A 103 0.23 12.80 25.35
C LYS A 103 -0.39 12.63 23.96
N TRP A 104 -0.32 11.42 23.44
CA TRP A 104 -1.02 11.04 22.21
C TRP A 104 -2.46 10.70 22.54
N GLU A 105 -3.40 11.42 21.95
CA GLU A 105 -4.84 11.19 22.06
C GLU A 105 -5.36 10.83 20.67
N LEU A 106 -6.26 9.83 20.60
CA LEU A 106 -6.86 9.40 19.34
C LEU A 106 -7.64 10.56 18.73
N PHE A 107 -7.33 10.86 17.47
CA PHE A 107 -8.00 11.90 16.71
C PHE A 107 -9.06 11.29 15.79
N GLU A 108 -8.68 10.28 15.00
CA GLU A 108 -9.56 9.56 14.10
C GLU A 108 -9.05 8.12 13.89
N LYS A 109 -9.94 7.21 13.54
CA LYS A 109 -9.61 5.81 13.31
C LYS A 109 -10.57 5.19 12.30
N ASP A 110 -10.03 4.39 11.41
CA ASP A 110 -10.73 3.37 10.64
C ASP A 110 -10.28 1.99 11.11
N ALA A 111 -11.26 1.13 11.41
CA ALA A 111 -11.07 -0.25 11.85
C ALA A 111 -12.19 -1.14 11.28
N GLU A 112 -12.57 -0.92 10.04
CA GLU A 112 -13.45 -1.83 9.30
C GLU A 112 -12.70 -3.12 8.97
N ASN A 113 -13.43 -4.23 8.77
CA ASN A 113 -12.79 -5.53 8.58
C ASN A 113 -12.53 -5.76 7.08
N ASP A 114 -11.56 -5.05 6.54
CA ASP A 114 -11.09 -5.19 5.16
C ASP A 114 -9.59 -4.93 5.02
N ASP A 115 -9.09 -4.99 3.80
CA ASP A 115 -7.67 -4.87 3.50
C ASP A 115 -7.26 -3.45 3.05
N GLU A 116 -8.15 -2.48 3.31
CA GLU A 116 -7.94 -1.05 3.06
C GLU A 116 -8.60 -0.24 4.18
N ALA A 117 -7.90 0.73 4.71
CA ALA A 117 -8.40 1.64 5.74
C ALA A 117 -8.16 3.09 5.35
N MET A 118 -9.16 3.94 5.56
CA MET A 118 -9.07 5.36 5.23
C MET A 118 -9.67 6.25 6.31
N VAL A 119 -8.95 7.30 6.69
CA VAL A 119 -9.48 8.37 7.53
C VAL A 119 -9.34 9.72 6.83
N SER A 120 -10.32 10.60 7.04
CA SER A 120 -10.27 11.99 6.65
C SER A 120 -10.21 12.85 7.89
N ILE A 121 -9.21 13.72 7.98
CA ILE A 121 -8.98 14.58 9.14
C ILE A 121 -8.75 16.04 8.72
N LYS A 122 -9.20 16.97 9.55
CA LYS A 122 -8.91 18.40 9.44
C LYS A 122 -8.33 18.90 10.75
N PRO A 123 -7.00 19.04 10.87
CA PRO A 123 -6.38 19.55 12.09
C PRO A 123 -6.85 20.96 12.42
N TYR A 124 -7.19 21.23 13.67
CA TYR A 124 -7.59 22.57 14.13
C TYR A 124 -6.38 23.46 14.47
N LYS A 125 -5.19 22.88 14.53
CA LYS A 125 -3.90 23.56 14.75
C LYS A 125 -2.77 22.82 14.03
N ASP A 126 -1.71 23.54 13.71
CA ASP A 126 -0.47 22.94 13.25
C ASP A 126 0.13 22.04 14.35
N GLY A 127 0.55 20.86 14.00
CA GLY A 127 1.12 19.97 15.00
C GLY A 127 1.62 18.66 14.46
N GLU A 128 2.38 17.97 15.30
CA GLU A 128 2.82 16.61 15.05
C GLU A 128 1.67 15.64 15.29
N HIS A 129 1.42 14.75 14.34
CA HIS A 129 0.47 13.66 14.44
C HIS A 129 1.21 12.33 14.36
N LYS A 130 0.74 11.36 15.12
CA LYS A 130 1.18 9.96 15.03
C LYS A 130 0.17 9.23 14.17
N ILE A 131 0.63 8.55 13.13
CA ILE A 131 -0.16 7.69 12.26
C ILE A 131 0.28 6.27 12.56
N GLU A 132 -0.65 5.42 12.95
CA GLU A 132 -0.43 4.03 13.32
C GLU A 132 -1.19 3.16 12.33
N ILE A 133 -0.49 2.25 11.68
CA ILE A 133 -1.05 1.24 10.78
C ILE A 133 -0.91 -0.09 11.50
N SER A 134 -2.00 -0.84 11.64
CA SER A 134 -1.99 -2.14 12.28
C SER A 134 -2.68 -3.20 11.42
N VAL A 135 -2.11 -4.41 11.41
CA VAL A 135 -2.72 -5.56 10.76
C VAL A 135 -3.41 -6.39 11.82
N PHE A 136 -4.74 -6.41 11.74
CA PHE A 136 -5.56 -7.20 12.65
C PHE A 136 -5.65 -8.65 12.22
N LYS A 137 -5.61 -8.92 10.90
CA LYS A 137 -5.75 -10.25 10.35
C LYS A 137 -5.00 -10.46 9.06
N TYR A 138 -4.38 -11.62 8.94
CA TYR A 138 -3.78 -12.13 7.69
C TYR A 138 -4.70 -13.16 7.01
N ASN A 139 -4.55 -13.32 5.71
CA ASN A 139 -5.06 -14.46 5.00
C ASN A 139 -4.35 -15.74 5.51
N LYS A 140 -4.97 -16.90 5.27
CA LYS A 140 -4.47 -18.18 5.75
C LYS A 140 -2.98 -18.37 5.39
N ASP A 141 -2.20 -18.85 6.37
CA ASP A 141 -0.79 -19.20 6.27
C ASP A 141 0.19 -18.01 6.13
N TYR A 142 -0.31 -16.75 6.17
CA TYR A 142 0.53 -15.55 6.22
C TYR A 142 0.57 -14.94 7.63
N TYR A 143 1.68 -14.29 7.95
CA TYR A 143 1.92 -13.54 9.19
C TYR A 143 2.77 -12.29 8.95
N VAL A 144 3.01 -12.01 7.67
CA VAL A 144 3.70 -10.81 7.20
C VAL A 144 3.19 -10.50 5.79
N GLY A 145 3.05 -9.22 5.47
CA GLY A 145 2.63 -8.74 4.15
C GLY A 145 3.29 -7.42 3.84
N HIS A 146 3.12 -6.91 2.62
CA HIS A 146 3.44 -5.54 2.32
C HIS A 146 2.22 -4.66 2.54
N TYR A 147 2.47 -3.44 2.98
CA TYR A 147 1.46 -2.39 3.05
C TYR A 147 1.90 -1.16 2.26
N GLY A 148 0.92 -0.38 1.83
CA GLY A 148 1.09 0.96 1.34
C GLY A 148 0.42 1.96 2.28
N LEU A 149 1.00 3.14 2.40
CA LEU A 149 0.42 4.30 3.06
C LEU A 149 0.48 5.49 2.12
N LEU A 150 -0.66 6.09 1.85
CA LEU A 150 -0.78 7.34 1.11
C LEU A 150 -1.28 8.43 2.07
N ILE A 151 -0.66 9.60 2.00
CA ILE A 151 -1.16 10.82 2.66
C ILE A 151 -1.43 11.82 1.56
N LEU A 152 -2.65 12.30 1.52
CA LEU A 152 -3.13 13.25 0.51
C LEU A 152 -3.76 14.46 1.19
N HIS A 153 -3.90 15.54 0.43
CA HIS A 153 -4.68 16.70 0.87
C HIS A 153 -5.43 17.32 -0.31
N GLU A 154 -6.49 18.03 0.03
CA GLU A 154 -7.27 18.93 -0.85
C GLU A 154 -6.64 20.30 -0.91
#